data_3daac7bc25f5d22895e8700b77613aa6
#
_entry.id   3daac7bc25f5d22895e8700b77613aa6
#
_cell.length_a   1.000
_cell.length_b   1.000
_cell.length_c   1.000
_cell.angle_alpha   90.00
_cell.angle_beta   90.00
_cell.angle_gamma   90.00
#
_symmetry.space_group_name_H-M   'P 1'
#
loop_
_entity.id
_entity.type
_entity.pdbx_description
1 polymer ?
#
loop_
_entity_poly.entity_id
_entity_poly.type
_entity_poly.pdbx_seq_one_letter_code
_entity_poly.pdbx_strand_id
1 'polypeptide(L)'
;MTAVRPGVPRPSAPDTLGGHTTRQLRDLCEIVGLTGHDGEVYARTLTDMLGAAADRPLDLPPPNPTFLSDDHTPVEFSLSFVPGAAPTLRVLLEPGCAAGGLAQNGRLGLRAVREAAARWGFAADRLDELEDLFLPPAPEGPLALWCALELRPGGVPKVKVYLNPAANGPERAATTVREALRRLGHHDAFAALPPNDRHLFFALDLGDWAEPRVKVYLAHQDLSAVEAGALSRTDGGALAEETEEFFRIAAGQDGEDGGIAGPAPVVRRPVQSCHAFTETATGLPSGFTLYVPVRDYARHDGDALARATALLGRYGQDPAPLLGAVSAVTDRSPQDGVGLVAYLALAHQQGQPPRVTAYLSSEAYEVRPPAGLPSAEPATVP
;
A
#
# COMPACT_ATOMS: atom_id res chain seq x y z
N MET A 1 1.78 63.47 2.91
CA MET A 1 1.63 62.16 3.55
C MET A 1 0.64 61.35 2.74
N THR A 2 1.14 60.49 1.88
CA THR A 2 0.31 59.66 1.00
C THR A 2 0.05 58.35 1.72
N ALA A 3 -1.23 58.06 2.05
CA ALA A 3 -1.62 56.83 2.72
C ALA A 3 -1.42 55.63 1.80
N VAL A 4 -0.55 54.69 2.23
CA VAL A 4 -0.36 53.39 1.57
C VAL A 4 -1.61 52.56 1.88
N ARG A 5 -2.39 52.18 0.87
CA ARG A 5 -3.49 51.21 0.99
C ARG A 5 -2.90 49.84 1.33
N PRO A 6 -3.42 49.16 2.35
CA PRO A 6 -3.01 47.77 2.61
C PRO A 6 -3.39 46.92 1.40
N GLY A 7 -2.40 46.17 0.87
CA GLY A 7 -2.61 45.26 -0.24
C GLY A 7 -3.59 44.15 0.19
N VAL A 8 -4.59 43.91 -0.66
CA VAL A 8 -5.49 42.75 -0.55
C VAL A 8 -4.60 41.50 -0.58
N PRO A 9 -4.70 40.57 0.40
CA PRO A 9 -3.97 39.32 0.35
C PRO A 9 -4.32 38.62 -0.98
N ARG A 10 -3.32 38.26 -1.77
CA ARG A 10 -3.54 37.40 -2.92
C ARG A 10 -4.09 36.08 -2.39
N PRO A 11 -5.18 35.54 -2.96
CA PRO A 11 -5.60 34.20 -2.62
C PRO A 11 -4.41 33.24 -2.84
N SER A 12 -4.04 32.47 -1.84
CA SER A 12 -3.06 31.39 -1.99
C SER A 12 -3.57 30.48 -3.11
N ALA A 13 -2.70 30.05 -4.01
CA ALA A 13 -3.06 29.05 -5.00
C ALA A 13 -3.66 27.84 -4.27
N PRO A 14 -4.74 27.23 -4.79
CA PRO A 14 -5.34 26.09 -4.16
C PRO A 14 -4.29 24.96 -4.01
N ASP A 15 -4.30 24.25 -2.87
CA ASP A 15 -3.47 23.07 -2.69
C ASP A 15 -3.83 22.05 -3.77
N THR A 16 -2.80 21.48 -4.43
CA THR A 16 -2.97 20.43 -5.44
C THR A 16 -2.61 19.06 -4.87
N LEU A 17 -3.09 18.01 -5.52
CA LEU A 17 -2.75 16.63 -5.15
C LEU A 17 -1.23 16.42 -5.11
N GLY A 18 -0.50 16.90 -6.14
CA GLY A 18 0.95 16.82 -6.19
C GLY A 18 1.63 17.65 -5.10
N GLY A 19 1.14 18.88 -4.84
CA GLY A 19 1.64 19.74 -3.77
C GLY A 19 1.49 19.10 -2.40
N HIS A 20 0.31 18.54 -2.10
CA HIS A 20 0.01 17.85 -0.86
C HIS A 20 0.88 16.61 -0.64
N THR A 21 0.85 15.68 -1.60
CA THR A 21 1.55 14.39 -1.46
C THR A 21 3.06 14.52 -1.49
N THR A 22 3.62 15.49 -2.23
CA THR A 22 5.08 15.72 -2.25
C THR A 22 5.59 16.43 -0.99
N ARG A 23 4.78 17.28 -0.34
CA ARG A 23 5.10 17.81 0.99
C ARG A 23 5.23 16.66 1.99
N GLN A 24 4.20 15.82 2.11
CA GLN A 24 4.22 14.63 2.97
C GLN A 24 5.44 13.73 2.67
N LEU A 25 5.73 13.49 1.39
CA LEU A 25 6.85 12.65 0.99
C LEU A 25 8.22 13.20 1.42
N ARG A 26 8.43 14.53 1.33
CA ARG A 26 9.68 15.16 1.80
C ARG A 26 9.86 14.99 3.30
N ASP A 27 8.81 15.29 4.07
CA ASP A 27 8.85 15.17 5.53
C ASP A 27 9.11 13.70 5.94
N LEU A 28 8.48 12.73 5.26
CA LEU A 28 8.71 11.30 5.47
C LEU A 28 10.14 10.87 5.09
N CYS A 29 10.73 11.44 4.03
CA CYS A 29 12.12 11.19 3.66
C CYS A 29 13.10 11.63 4.77
N GLU A 30 12.88 12.79 5.38
CA GLU A 30 13.68 13.28 6.51
C GLU A 30 13.58 12.34 7.72
N ILE A 31 12.38 11.87 8.05
CA ILE A 31 12.12 10.95 9.17
C ILE A 31 12.90 9.64 9.02
N VAL A 32 13.01 9.11 7.82
CA VAL A 32 13.76 7.86 7.57
C VAL A 32 15.24 8.09 7.27
N GLY A 33 15.74 9.33 7.38
CA GLY A 33 17.15 9.68 7.22
C GLY A 33 17.63 9.78 5.77
N LEU A 34 16.72 9.96 4.80
CA LEU A 34 17.08 10.32 3.44
C LEU A 34 17.49 11.79 3.37
N THR A 35 18.41 12.14 2.47
CA THR A 35 18.87 13.53 2.32
C THR A 35 17.77 14.41 1.72
N GLY A 36 17.85 15.74 1.96
CA GLY A 36 16.95 16.69 1.30
C GLY A 36 17.02 16.61 -0.23
N HIS A 37 18.19 16.27 -0.78
CA HIS A 37 18.35 16.02 -2.23
C HIS A 37 17.55 14.80 -2.68
N ASP A 38 17.61 13.68 -1.94
CA ASP A 38 16.81 12.48 -2.25
C ASP A 38 15.31 12.80 -2.20
N GLY A 39 14.86 13.53 -1.15
CA GLY A 39 13.49 13.99 -1.01
C GLY A 39 13.00 14.80 -2.23
N GLU A 40 13.82 15.71 -2.76
CA GLU A 40 13.49 16.49 -3.96
C GLU A 40 13.46 15.63 -5.24
N VAL A 41 14.35 14.64 -5.36
CA VAL A 41 14.33 13.70 -6.48
C VAL A 41 13.06 12.88 -6.47
N TYR A 42 12.69 12.34 -5.31
CA TYR A 42 11.50 11.50 -5.16
C TYR A 42 10.19 12.29 -5.27
N ALA A 43 10.15 13.53 -4.76
CA ALA A 43 9.00 14.42 -4.93
C ALA A 43 8.74 14.71 -6.42
N ARG A 44 9.77 15.02 -7.20
CA ARG A 44 9.66 15.18 -8.66
C ARG A 44 9.20 13.89 -9.34
N THR A 45 9.76 12.75 -8.94
CA THR A 45 9.37 11.45 -9.47
C THR A 45 7.88 11.16 -9.22
N LEU A 46 7.39 11.44 -8.00
CA LEU A 46 5.98 11.27 -7.66
C LEU A 46 5.09 12.16 -8.54
N THR A 47 5.44 13.43 -8.70
CA THR A 47 4.71 14.37 -9.57
C THR A 47 4.71 13.89 -11.02
N ASP A 48 5.87 13.49 -11.57
CA ASP A 48 5.99 12.99 -12.93
C ASP A 48 5.10 11.75 -13.16
N MET A 49 5.07 10.83 -12.20
CA MET A 49 4.27 9.60 -12.30
C MET A 49 2.77 9.83 -12.13
N LEU A 50 2.36 10.81 -11.30
CA LEU A 50 0.95 11.23 -11.21
C LEU A 50 0.48 11.97 -12.47
N GLY A 51 1.41 12.54 -13.24
CA GLY A 51 1.12 13.27 -14.47
C GLY A 51 0.11 14.40 -14.24
N ALA A 52 -0.89 14.49 -15.10
CA ALA A 52 -1.91 15.55 -15.02
C ALA A 52 -2.71 15.56 -13.71
N ALA A 53 -2.77 14.46 -12.97
CA ALA A 53 -3.42 14.42 -11.67
C ALA A 53 -2.68 15.24 -10.60
N ALA A 54 -1.35 15.42 -10.75
CA ALA A 54 -0.56 16.19 -9.79
C ALA A 54 -1.04 17.66 -9.66
N ASP A 55 -1.49 18.26 -10.75
CA ASP A 55 -1.94 19.65 -10.80
C ASP A 55 -3.42 19.82 -10.38
N ARG A 56 -4.11 18.71 -10.05
CA ARG A 56 -5.53 18.75 -9.67
C ARG A 56 -5.70 19.42 -8.32
N PRO A 57 -6.53 20.48 -8.21
CA PRO A 57 -6.89 21.12 -6.94
C PRO A 57 -7.62 20.13 -6.00
N LEU A 58 -7.32 20.18 -4.70
CA LEU A 58 -7.92 19.30 -3.69
C LEU A 58 -9.37 19.63 -3.33
N ASP A 59 -9.86 20.82 -3.70
CA ASP A 59 -11.28 21.21 -3.58
C ASP A 59 -12.17 20.57 -4.66
N LEU A 60 -11.57 19.87 -5.63
CA LEU A 60 -12.28 19.07 -6.62
C LEU A 60 -12.31 17.59 -6.16
N PRO A 61 -13.35 16.81 -6.54
CA PRO A 61 -13.38 15.37 -6.23
C PRO A 61 -12.13 14.64 -6.70
N PRO A 62 -11.80 13.46 -6.13
CA PRO A 62 -10.70 12.62 -6.60
C PRO A 62 -10.73 12.43 -8.12
N PRO A 63 -9.58 12.27 -8.80
CA PRO A 63 -9.53 12.10 -10.25
C PRO A 63 -10.31 10.88 -10.74
N ASN A 64 -10.25 9.79 -9.98
CA ASN A 64 -10.99 8.55 -10.18
C ASN A 64 -11.26 7.88 -8.85
N PRO A 65 -12.30 7.04 -8.74
CA PRO A 65 -12.52 6.19 -7.57
C PRO A 65 -11.48 5.08 -7.53
N THR A 66 -10.25 5.39 -7.07
CA THR A 66 -9.21 4.38 -6.88
C THR A 66 -9.54 3.49 -5.69
N PHE A 67 -9.09 2.24 -5.75
CA PHE A 67 -9.19 1.27 -4.67
C PHE A 67 -7.98 1.34 -3.69
N LEU A 68 -7.00 2.19 -3.97
CA LEU A 68 -5.75 2.28 -3.22
C LEU A 68 -5.98 2.81 -1.80
N SER A 69 -6.81 3.84 -1.64
CA SER A 69 -7.17 4.43 -0.35
C SER A 69 -8.68 4.58 -0.19
N ASP A 70 -9.15 4.85 1.04
CA ASP A 70 -10.58 4.99 1.35
C ASP A 70 -11.19 6.28 0.80
N ASP A 71 -10.40 7.33 0.74
CA ASP A 71 -10.76 8.65 0.22
C ASP A 71 -10.44 8.82 -1.27
N HIS A 72 -10.06 7.72 -1.94
CA HIS A 72 -9.66 7.70 -3.34
C HIS A 72 -8.40 8.52 -3.66
N THR A 73 -7.57 8.83 -2.68
CA THR A 73 -6.23 9.37 -2.92
C THR A 73 -5.38 8.32 -3.65
N PRO A 74 -4.78 8.64 -4.82
CA PRO A 74 -4.01 7.67 -5.60
C PRO A 74 -2.57 7.51 -5.10
N VAL A 75 -2.30 7.81 -3.84
CA VAL A 75 -0.99 7.71 -3.18
C VAL A 75 -1.17 7.18 -1.77
N GLU A 76 -0.35 6.20 -1.39
CA GLU A 76 -0.23 5.65 -0.04
C GLU A 76 1.24 5.53 0.34
N PHE A 77 1.58 5.80 1.59
CA PHE A 77 2.94 5.63 2.12
C PHE A 77 3.04 4.38 2.98
N SER A 78 4.24 3.84 3.14
CA SER A 78 4.49 2.81 4.14
C SER A 78 5.89 2.88 4.71
N LEU A 79 6.00 2.62 6.01
CA LEU A 79 7.27 2.48 6.72
C LEU A 79 7.47 1.03 7.09
N SER A 80 8.60 0.46 6.69
CA SER A 80 9.00 -0.90 7.01
C SER A 80 10.15 -0.90 8.02
N PHE A 81 9.97 -1.64 9.09
CA PHE A 81 10.89 -1.73 10.23
C PHE A 81 11.55 -3.11 10.26
N VAL A 82 12.87 -3.12 10.35
CA VAL A 82 13.70 -4.33 10.48
C VAL A 82 14.61 -4.14 11.69
N PRO A 83 14.83 -5.16 12.55
CA PRO A 83 15.71 -5.04 13.71
C PRO A 83 17.09 -4.47 13.37
N GLY A 84 17.51 -3.43 14.10
CA GLY A 84 18.84 -2.84 13.98
C GLY A 84 19.08 -1.98 12.72
N ALA A 85 18.03 -1.64 11.96
CA ALA A 85 18.13 -0.80 10.76
C ALA A 85 17.19 0.40 10.84
N ALA A 86 17.53 1.49 10.12
CA ALA A 86 16.60 2.58 9.90
C ALA A 86 15.37 2.11 9.12
N PRO A 87 14.18 2.69 9.36
CA PRO A 87 12.98 2.34 8.60
C PRO A 87 13.15 2.61 7.10
N THR A 88 12.55 1.76 6.28
CA THR A 88 12.51 1.95 4.83
C THR A 88 11.19 2.57 4.45
N LEU A 89 11.21 3.71 3.74
CA LEU A 89 10.04 4.38 3.19
C LEU A 89 9.69 3.83 1.81
N ARG A 90 8.39 3.59 1.59
CA ARG A 90 7.83 3.27 0.27
C ARG A 90 6.67 4.20 -0.03
N VAL A 91 6.49 4.50 -1.30
CA VAL A 91 5.28 5.13 -1.84
C VAL A 91 4.64 4.19 -2.84
N LEU A 92 3.35 3.92 -2.66
CA LEU A 92 2.50 3.21 -3.60
C LEU A 92 1.62 4.23 -4.30
N LEU A 93 1.52 4.18 -5.62
CA LEU A 93 0.74 5.13 -6.40
C LEU A 93 0.06 4.48 -7.60
N GLU A 94 -0.96 5.15 -8.11
CA GLU A 94 -1.68 4.80 -9.34
C GLU A 94 -1.32 5.79 -10.46
N PRO A 95 -0.32 5.50 -11.32
CA PRO A 95 0.19 6.46 -12.30
C PRO A 95 -0.86 6.89 -13.34
N GLY A 96 -1.84 6.03 -13.62
CA GLY A 96 -2.91 6.30 -14.60
C GLY A 96 -4.16 6.97 -14.02
N CYS A 97 -4.13 7.46 -12.79
CA CYS A 97 -5.31 7.91 -12.05
C CYS A 97 -6.10 9.08 -12.71
N ALA A 98 -5.50 9.82 -13.62
CA ALA A 98 -6.19 10.88 -14.40
C ALA A 98 -6.93 10.36 -15.63
N ALA A 99 -6.91 9.05 -15.92
CA ALA A 99 -7.51 8.47 -17.12
C ALA A 99 -9.04 8.46 -17.04
N GLY A 100 -9.70 8.60 -18.21
CA GLY A 100 -11.17 8.52 -18.32
C GLY A 100 -11.76 7.11 -18.22
N GLY A 101 -10.92 6.08 -18.00
CA GLY A 101 -11.36 4.69 -17.85
C GLY A 101 -10.21 3.73 -17.63
N LEU A 102 -10.53 2.52 -17.16
CA LEU A 102 -9.56 1.54 -16.67
C LEU A 102 -8.55 1.10 -17.75
N ALA A 103 -8.97 0.92 -18.99
CA ALA A 103 -8.07 0.58 -20.10
C ALA A 103 -7.04 1.69 -20.39
N GLN A 104 -7.45 2.95 -20.30
CA GLN A 104 -6.53 4.08 -20.46
C GLN A 104 -5.62 4.22 -19.24
N ASN A 105 -6.16 4.00 -18.02
CA ASN A 105 -5.40 3.95 -16.79
C ASN A 105 -4.22 2.98 -16.90
N GLY A 106 -4.48 1.73 -17.31
CA GLY A 106 -3.44 0.72 -17.51
C GLY A 106 -2.37 1.14 -18.51
N ARG A 107 -2.77 1.72 -19.66
CA ARG A 107 -1.81 2.22 -20.68
C ARG A 107 -0.93 3.37 -20.16
N LEU A 108 -1.51 4.31 -19.42
CA LEU A 108 -0.75 5.41 -18.81
C LEU A 108 0.18 4.90 -17.72
N GLY A 109 -0.31 4.00 -16.87
CA GLY A 109 0.50 3.35 -15.83
C GLY A 109 1.70 2.59 -16.40
N LEU A 110 1.47 1.77 -17.44
CA LEU A 110 2.54 1.05 -18.13
C LEU A 110 3.57 1.99 -18.76
N ARG A 111 3.11 3.08 -19.37
CA ARG A 111 4.02 4.10 -19.92
C ARG A 111 4.88 4.72 -18.83
N ALA A 112 4.30 5.14 -17.69
CA ALA A 112 5.04 5.72 -16.58
C ALA A 112 6.10 4.75 -16.02
N VAL A 113 5.78 3.45 -15.93
CA VAL A 113 6.75 2.42 -15.52
C VAL A 113 7.87 2.26 -16.53
N ARG A 114 7.59 2.24 -17.85
CA ARG A 114 8.61 2.16 -18.91
C ARG A 114 9.52 3.40 -18.94
N GLU A 115 8.96 4.58 -18.70
CA GLU A 115 9.73 5.83 -18.59
C GLU A 115 10.64 5.79 -17.35
N ALA A 116 10.16 5.27 -16.23
CA ALA A 116 10.97 5.03 -15.03
C ALA A 116 12.09 4.01 -15.29
N ALA A 117 11.79 2.92 -16.00
CA ALA A 117 12.78 1.91 -16.40
C ALA A 117 13.88 2.52 -17.25
N ALA A 118 13.54 3.33 -18.23
CA ALA A 118 14.50 4.04 -19.08
C ALA A 118 15.34 5.06 -18.28
N ARG A 119 14.70 5.79 -17.35
CA ARG A 119 15.37 6.80 -16.50
C ARG A 119 16.42 6.17 -15.58
N TRP A 120 16.12 5.04 -14.97
CA TRP A 120 16.96 4.39 -13.96
C TRP A 120 17.75 3.18 -14.48
N GLY A 121 17.58 2.83 -15.75
CA GLY A 121 18.37 1.79 -16.42
C GLY A 121 18.05 0.38 -15.92
N PHE A 122 16.78 0.06 -15.59
CA PHE A 122 16.39 -1.30 -15.23
C PHE A 122 15.53 -1.97 -16.31
N ALA A 123 15.53 -3.31 -16.32
CA ALA A 123 14.76 -4.09 -17.29
C ALA A 123 13.26 -4.13 -16.93
N ALA A 124 12.39 -4.00 -17.96
CA ALA A 124 10.94 -4.15 -17.85
C ALA A 124 10.38 -5.29 -18.73
N ASP A 125 11.25 -6.08 -19.39
CA ASP A 125 10.86 -7.13 -20.35
C ASP A 125 9.89 -8.15 -19.75
N ARG A 126 10.08 -8.49 -18.46
CA ARG A 126 9.19 -9.42 -17.75
C ARG A 126 7.79 -8.86 -17.55
N LEU A 127 7.64 -7.54 -17.46
CA LEU A 127 6.32 -6.88 -17.43
C LEU A 127 5.67 -6.94 -18.82
N ASP A 128 6.46 -6.74 -19.87
CA ASP A 128 5.97 -6.80 -21.26
C ASP A 128 5.46 -8.20 -21.63
N GLU A 129 6.08 -9.26 -21.12
CA GLU A 129 5.60 -10.66 -21.26
C GLU A 129 4.21 -10.90 -20.65
N LEU A 130 3.77 -10.03 -19.73
CA LEU A 130 2.51 -10.16 -18.98
C LEU A 130 1.43 -9.18 -19.44
N GLU A 131 1.74 -8.24 -20.33
CA GLU A 131 0.85 -7.13 -20.69
C GLU A 131 -0.53 -7.63 -21.17
N ASP A 132 -0.58 -8.62 -22.04
CA ASP A 132 -1.83 -9.18 -22.58
C ASP A 132 -2.71 -9.88 -21.53
N LEU A 133 -2.11 -10.40 -20.45
CA LEU A 133 -2.83 -11.05 -19.38
C LEU A 133 -3.53 -10.06 -18.46
N PHE A 134 -2.86 -8.93 -18.14
CA PHE A 134 -3.31 -8.01 -17.09
C PHE A 134 -3.86 -6.69 -17.61
N LEU A 135 -3.57 -6.32 -18.87
CA LEU A 135 -3.99 -5.06 -19.47
C LEU A 135 -4.76 -5.32 -20.80
N PRO A 136 -5.84 -6.10 -20.76
CA PRO A 136 -6.64 -6.36 -21.95
C PRO A 136 -7.30 -5.07 -22.46
N PRO A 137 -7.83 -5.07 -23.71
CA PRO A 137 -8.50 -3.90 -24.29
C PRO A 137 -9.71 -3.40 -23.51
N ALA A 138 -10.41 -4.30 -22.80
CA ALA A 138 -11.58 -4.02 -21.96
C ALA A 138 -11.38 -4.64 -20.57
N PRO A 139 -10.50 -4.05 -19.72
CA PRO A 139 -10.24 -4.60 -18.40
C PRO A 139 -11.40 -4.41 -17.45
N GLU A 140 -11.59 -5.41 -16.57
CA GLU A 140 -12.55 -5.38 -15.48
C GLU A 140 -11.85 -5.13 -14.13
N GLY A 141 -12.65 -4.81 -13.10
CA GLY A 141 -12.20 -4.73 -11.71
C GLY A 141 -11.77 -3.34 -11.23
N PRO A 142 -11.23 -3.25 -10.00
CA PRO A 142 -11.05 -1.98 -9.30
C PRO A 142 -9.75 -1.25 -9.67
N LEU A 143 -8.81 -1.88 -10.36
CA LEU A 143 -7.52 -1.29 -10.75
C LEU A 143 -7.04 -1.89 -12.06
N ALA A 144 -6.14 -1.17 -12.74
CA ALA A 144 -5.36 -1.70 -13.85
C ALA A 144 -3.90 -1.97 -13.41
N LEU A 145 -3.19 -0.93 -12.98
CA LEU A 145 -1.79 -1.02 -12.58
C LEU A 145 -1.51 -0.03 -11.45
N TRP A 146 -0.85 -0.51 -10.37
CA TRP A 146 -0.22 0.34 -9.38
C TRP A 146 1.29 0.17 -9.42
N CYS A 147 2.02 1.20 -9.00
CA CYS A 147 3.47 1.20 -8.91
C CYS A 147 3.91 1.52 -7.49
N ALA A 148 4.82 0.72 -6.93
CA ALA A 148 5.47 1.02 -5.66
C ALA A 148 6.94 1.34 -5.87
N LEU A 149 7.40 2.40 -5.19
CA LEU A 149 8.79 2.82 -5.12
C LEU A 149 9.30 2.60 -3.70
N GLU A 150 10.31 1.76 -3.52
CA GLU A 150 11.06 1.68 -2.27
C GLU A 150 12.20 2.68 -2.34
N LEU A 151 12.13 3.73 -1.53
CA LEU A 151 13.05 4.86 -1.59
C LEU A 151 14.40 4.53 -0.95
N ARG A 152 15.47 4.97 -1.59
CA ARG A 152 16.83 4.68 -1.21
C ARG A 152 17.73 5.92 -1.30
N PRO A 153 18.81 5.99 -0.53
CA PRO A 153 19.85 7.00 -0.77
C PRO A 153 20.34 6.96 -2.22
N GLY A 154 20.59 8.16 -2.79
CA GLY A 154 21.06 8.31 -4.17
C GLY A 154 19.96 8.49 -5.21
N GLY A 155 18.66 8.57 -4.81
CA GLY A 155 17.57 8.97 -5.70
C GLY A 155 17.12 7.89 -6.71
N VAL A 156 17.60 6.63 -6.58
CA VAL A 156 17.20 5.51 -7.43
C VAL A 156 16.41 4.50 -6.59
N PRO A 157 15.09 4.39 -6.76
CA PRO A 157 14.25 3.48 -5.98
C PRO A 157 14.35 2.03 -6.49
N LYS A 158 13.92 1.07 -5.66
CA LYS A 158 13.44 -0.20 -6.20
C LYS A 158 12.00 -0.01 -6.67
N VAL A 159 11.69 -0.60 -7.80
CA VAL A 159 10.38 -0.48 -8.45
C VAL A 159 9.65 -1.81 -8.41
N LYS A 160 8.36 -1.76 -8.08
CA LYS A 160 7.45 -2.89 -8.15
C LYS A 160 6.15 -2.45 -8.80
N VAL A 161 5.59 -3.32 -9.63
CA VAL A 161 4.27 -3.14 -10.20
C VAL A 161 3.29 -4.11 -9.57
N TYR A 162 2.02 -3.68 -9.44
CA TYR A 162 0.90 -4.50 -9.03
C TYR A 162 -0.11 -4.54 -10.16
N LEU A 163 -0.50 -5.73 -10.52
CA LEU A 163 -1.39 -6.03 -11.64
C LEU A 163 -2.65 -6.71 -11.13
N ASN A 164 -3.78 -6.51 -11.81
CA ASN A 164 -5.06 -7.07 -11.43
C ASN A 164 -5.29 -8.45 -12.07
N PRO A 165 -5.30 -9.54 -11.29
CA PRO A 165 -5.60 -10.87 -11.85
C PRO A 165 -6.99 -10.99 -12.45
N ALA A 166 -7.95 -10.20 -11.97
CA ALA A 166 -9.33 -10.18 -12.44
C ALA A 166 -9.58 -9.25 -13.64
N ALA A 167 -8.52 -8.78 -14.31
CA ALA A 167 -8.67 -7.86 -15.46
C ALA A 167 -9.46 -8.46 -16.63
N ASN A 168 -9.54 -9.80 -16.73
CA ASN A 168 -10.33 -10.55 -17.72
C ASN A 168 -11.59 -11.21 -17.09
N GLY A 169 -12.07 -10.69 -15.97
CA GLY A 169 -13.16 -11.24 -15.19
C GLY A 169 -12.69 -11.98 -13.92
N PRO A 170 -13.43 -11.87 -12.80
CA PRO A 170 -13.04 -12.47 -11.52
C PRO A 170 -12.91 -13.99 -11.58
N GLU A 171 -13.71 -14.67 -12.41
CA GLU A 171 -13.66 -16.13 -12.60
C GLU A 171 -12.36 -16.60 -13.28
N ARG A 172 -11.65 -15.71 -13.98
CA ARG A 172 -10.38 -15.99 -14.65
C ARG A 172 -9.15 -15.68 -13.81
N ALA A 173 -9.33 -15.01 -12.65
CA ALA A 173 -8.21 -14.53 -11.84
C ALA A 173 -7.20 -15.63 -11.48
N ALA A 174 -7.66 -16.81 -11.06
CA ALA A 174 -6.80 -17.95 -10.76
C ALA A 174 -6.02 -18.46 -12.00
N THR A 175 -6.67 -18.51 -13.15
CA THR A 175 -6.05 -18.93 -14.42
C THR A 175 -5.02 -17.90 -14.90
N THR A 176 -5.32 -16.60 -14.75
CA THR A 176 -4.40 -15.50 -15.06
C THR A 176 -3.13 -15.59 -14.20
N VAL A 177 -3.27 -15.80 -12.88
CA VAL A 177 -2.12 -15.96 -11.98
C VAL A 177 -1.29 -17.19 -12.36
N ARG A 178 -1.93 -18.35 -12.63
CA ARG A 178 -1.23 -19.56 -13.04
C ARG A 178 -0.44 -19.36 -14.32
N GLU A 179 -1.04 -18.72 -15.34
CA GLU A 179 -0.39 -18.44 -16.61
C GLU A 179 0.76 -17.44 -16.45
N ALA A 180 0.60 -16.40 -15.63
CA ALA A 180 1.65 -15.44 -15.36
C ALA A 180 2.87 -16.10 -14.69
N LEU A 181 2.63 -16.94 -13.68
CA LEU A 181 3.69 -17.71 -13.03
C LEU A 181 4.41 -18.63 -14.01
N ARG A 182 3.66 -19.32 -14.89
CA ARG A 182 4.21 -20.21 -15.91
C ARG A 182 5.10 -19.45 -16.91
N ARG A 183 4.66 -18.28 -17.42
CA ARG A 183 5.45 -17.46 -18.33
C ARG A 183 6.76 -16.99 -17.72
N LEU A 184 6.74 -16.71 -16.43
CA LEU A 184 7.92 -16.28 -15.67
C LEU A 184 8.78 -17.46 -15.13
N GLY A 185 8.49 -18.71 -15.53
CA GLY A 185 9.27 -19.88 -15.16
C GLY A 185 8.90 -20.52 -13.81
N HIS A 186 7.94 -19.96 -13.06
CA HIS A 186 7.49 -20.49 -11.77
C HIS A 186 6.38 -21.54 -11.93
N HIS A 187 6.69 -22.67 -12.58
CA HIS A 187 5.69 -23.65 -13.03
C HIS A 187 4.89 -24.31 -11.89
N ASP A 188 5.53 -24.59 -10.76
CA ASP A 188 4.93 -25.28 -9.62
C ASP A 188 4.40 -24.33 -8.53
N ALA A 189 4.69 -23.04 -8.63
CA ALA A 189 4.38 -22.05 -7.60
C ALA A 189 2.87 -21.89 -7.31
N PHE A 190 2.03 -22.07 -8.34
CA PHE A 190 0.57 -21.96 -8.15
C PHE A 190 0.02 -23.04 -7.23
N ALA A 191 0.57 -24.26 -7.27
CA ALA A 191 0.15 -25.37 -6.42
C ALA A 191 0.54 -25.19 -4.94
N ALA A 192 1.54 -24.35 -4.66
CA ALA A 192 1.99 -24.03 -3.30
C ALA A 192 1.14 -22.95 -2.61
N LEU A 193 0.23 -22.27 -3.33
CA LEU A 193 -0.62 -21.25 -2.74
C LEU A 193 -1.67 -21.87 -1.79
N PRO A 194 -1.97 -21.22 -0.63
CA PRO A 194 -3.02 -21.70 0.26
C PRO A 194 -4.42 -21.49 -0.35
N PRO A 195 -5.45 -22.15 0.21
CA PRO A 195 -6.85 -21.82 -0.07
C PRO A 195 -7.10 -20.32 0.17
N ASN A 196 -7.93 -19.72 -0.66
CA ASN A 196 -8.23 -18.30 -0.62
C ASN A 196 -9.60 -18.01 -1.23
N ASP A 197 -10.15 -16.83 -0.91
CA ASP A 197 -11.42 -16.37 -1.48
C ASP A 197 -11.23 -15.72 -2.85
N ARG A 198 -10.13 -14.95 -3.00
CA ARG A 198 -9.82 -14.24 -4.25
C ARG A 198 -8.33 -14.01 -4.42
N HIS A 199 -7.88 -14.01 -5.67
CA HIS A 199 -6.56 -13.49 -6.06
C HIS A 199 -6.68 -11.97 -6.24
N LEU A 200 -6.02 -11.20 -5.35
CA LEU A 200 -6.14 -9.74 -5.32
C LEU A 200 -5.18 -9.03 -6.27
N PHE A 201 -3.90 -9.40 -6.16
CA PHE A 201 -2.83 -8.78 -6.95
C PHE A 201 -1.82 -9.83 -7.39
N PHE A 202 -1.25 -9.60 -8.56
CA PHE A 202 0.01 -10.18 -8.99
C PHE A 202 1.04 -9.06 -9.01
N ALA A 203 2.17 -9.20 -8.30
CA ALA A 203 3.17 -8.15 -8.29
C ALA A 203 4.51 -8.67 -8.79
N LEU A 204 5.20 -7.81 -9.54
CA LEU A 204 6.50 -8.08 -10.13
C LEU A 204 7.50 -7.02 -9.65
N ASP A 205 8.60 -7.44 -9.04
CA ASP A 205 9.73 -6.57 -8.74
C ASP A 205 10.51 -6.34 -10.06
N LEU A 206 10.69 -5.07 -10.45
CA LEU A 206 11.42 -4.70 -11.65
C LEU A 206 12.89 -4.43 -11.32
N GLY A 207 13.81 -4.89 -12.19
CA GLY A 207 15.24 -4.77 -12.00
C GLY A 207 15.99 -5.88 -12.73
N ASP A 208 17.32 -5.86 -12.63
CA ASP A 208 18.22 -6.85 -13.24
C ASP A 208 18.29 -8.11 -12.36
N TRP A 209 17.17 -8.83 -12.28
CA TRP A 209 17.09 -10.09 -11.56
C TRP A 209 17.44 -11.25 -12.47
N ALA A 210 18.29 -12.16 -12.00
CA ALA A 210 18.61 -13.40 -12.72
C ALA A 210 17.34 -14.25 -12.93
N GLU A 211 16.48 -14.34 -11.91
CA GLU A 211 15.15 -14.92 -11.97
C GLU A 211 14.08 -13.88 -11.57
N PRO A 212 12.89 -13.91 -12.19
CA PRO A 212 11.82 -12.97 -11.86
C PRO A 212 11.38 -13.13 -10.40
N ARG A 213 11.35 -12.03 -9.64
CA ARG A 213 10.78 -12.04 -8.31
C ARG A 213 9.33 -11.62 -8.37
N VAL A 214 8.46 -12.59 -8.11
CA VAL A 214 7.01 -12.41 -8.17
C VAL A 214 6.35 -12.55 -6.81
N LYS A 215 5.17 -11.94 -6.67
CA LYS A 215 4.34 -12.04 -5.48
C LYS A 215 2.88 -12.23 -5.86
N VAL A 216 2.23 -13.18 -5.21
CA VAL A 216 0.79 -13.43 -5.35
C VAL A 216 0.10 -13.02 -4.06
N TYR A 217 -0.90 -12.13 -4.17
CA TYR A 217 -1.68 -11.64 -3.05
C TYR A 217 -3.07 -12.27 -3.06
N LEU A 218 -3.44 -12.84 -1.93
CA LEU A 218 -4.67 -13.59 -1.74
C LEU A 218 -5.54 -12.94 -0.66
N ALA A 219 -6.85 -12.92 -0.87
CA ALA A 219 -7.83 -12.45 0.10
C ALA A 219 -8.34 -13.60 0.97
N HIS A 220 -8.56 -13.30 2.25
CA HIS A 220 -9.16 -14.20 3.22
C HIS A 220 -10.21 -13.45 4.03
N GLN A 221 -11.48 -13.83 3.87
CA GLN A 221 -12.59 -13.31 4.65
C GLN A 221 -12.70 -14.10 5.97
N ASP A 222 -13.22 -13.47 7.00
CA ASP A 222 -13.59 -14.08 8.29
C ASP A 222 -12.47 -14.97 8.91
N LEU A 223 -11.21 -14.57 8.71
CA LEU A 223 -10.03 -15.31 9.13
C LEU A 223 -9.83 -15.24 10.65
N SER A 224 -9.72 -16.38 11.32
CA SER A 224 -9.28 -16.46 12.72
C SER A 224 -7.76 -16.32 12.84
N ALA A 225 -7.27 -16.02 14.04
CA ALA A 225 -5.82 -15.93 14.30
C ALA A 225 -5.09 -17.24 14.01
N VAL A 226 -5.68 -18.40 14.38
CA VAL A 226 -5.11 -19.73 14.12
C VAL A 226 -5.04 -20.00 12.61
N GLU A 227 -6.09 -19.67 11.85
CA GLU A 227 -6.08 -19.80 10.39
C GLU A 227 -5.05 -18.86 9.76
N ALA A 228 -4.89 -17.63 10.27
CA ALA A 228 -3.86 -16.71 9.81
C ALA A 228 -2.44 -17.31 9.97
N GLY A 229 -2.16 -17.95 11.10
CA GLY A 229 -0.92 -18.68 11.34
C GLY A 229 -0.69 -19.82 10.33
N ALA A 230 -1.75 -20.50 9.92
CA ALA A 230 -1.68 -21.63 8.99
C ALA A 230 -1.51 -21.21 7.51
N LEU A 231 -1.59 -19.92 7.15
CA LEU A 231 -1.44 -19.45 5.77
C LEU A 231 -0.01 -19.52 5.24
N SER A 232 1.00 -19.45 6.13
CA SER A 232 2.39 -19.54 5.71
C SER A 232 2.68 -20.92 5.09
N ARG A 233 3.30 -20.91 3.91
CA ARG A 233 3.77 -22.11 3.18
C ARG A 233 5.29 -22.20 3.16
N THR A 234 5.95 -21.33 3.93
CA THR A 234 7.39 -21.43 4.19
C THR A 234 7.63 -22.40 5.36
N ASP A 235 8.70 -23.18 5.35
CA ASP A 235 8.99 -24.14 6.40
C ASP A 235 9.17 -23.49 7.78
N GLY A 236 8.39 -23.94 8.77
CA GLY A 236 8.65 -23.66 10.18
C GLY A 236 7.41 -23.42 11.05
N GLY A 237 7.16 -24.29 12.05
CA GLY A 237 6.07 -24.13 13.04
C GLY A 237 6.15 -22.83 13.85
N ALA A 238 7.35 -22.31 14.14
CA ALA A 238 7.55 -21.04 14.84
C ALA A 238 6.96 -19.84 14.10
N LEU A 239 6.91 -19.87 12.78
CA LEU A 239 6.29 -18.84 11.95
C LEU A 239 4.76 -18.77 12.10
N ALA A 240 4.11 -19.92 12.35
CA ALA A 240 2.66 -19.95 12.53
C ALA A 240 2.25 -19.26 13.83
N GLU A 241 2.93 -19.53 14.95
CA GLU A 241 2.66 -18.92 16.26
C GLU A 241 2.92 -17.41 16.23
N GLU A 242 4.01 -16.98 15.60
CA GLU A 242 4.35 -15.57 15.45
C GLU A 242 3.32 -14.82 14.58
N THR A 243 2.87 -15.43 13.49
CA THR A 243 1.84 -14.87 12.61
C THR A 243 0.49 -14.78 13.32
N GLU A 244 0.13 -15.79 14.11
CA GLU A 244 -1.08 -15.83 14.92
C GLU A 244 -1.06 -14.71 15.98
N GLU A 245 0.04 -14.54 16.71
CA GLU A 245 0.23 -13.48 17.69
C GLU A 245 0.15 -12.09 17.04
N PHE A 246 0.85 -11.89 15.92
CA PHE A 246 0.78 -10.66 15.14
C PHE A 246 -0.67 -10.32 14.77
N PHE A 247 -1.42 -11.31 14.27
CA PHE A 247 -2.81 -11.10 13.89
C PHE A 247 -3.66 -10.66 15.09
N ARG A 248 -3.53 -11.32 16.26
CA ARG A 248 -4.28 -10.96 17.48
C ARG A 248 -4.03 -9.50 17.88
N ILE A 249 -2.77 -9.07 17.93
CA ILE A 249 -2.42 -7.69 18.29
C ILE A 249 -2.97 -6.72 17.24
N ALA A 250 -2.75 -6.96 15.94
CA ALA A 250 -3.21 -6.08 14.89
C ALA A 250 -4.75 -5.97 14.82
N ALA A 251 -5.46 -7.09 15.06
CA ALA A 251 -6.92 -7.12 15.11
C ALA A 251 -7.51 -6.64 16.46
N GLY A 252 -6.66 -6.41 17.49
CA GLY A 252 -7.11 -5.97 18.81
C GLY A 252 -7.79 -7.06 19.64
N GLN A 253 -7.33 -8.31 19.51
CA GLN A 253 -7.89 -9.48 20.20
C GLN A 253 -7.12 -9.85 21.48
N ASP A 254 -6.07 -9.10 21.87
CA ASP A 254 -5.20 -9.40 23.01
C ASP A 254 -5.62 -8.72 24.33
N GLY A 255 -6.77 -8.05 24.41
CA GLY A 255 -7.24 -7.42 25.66
C GLY A 255 -7.80 -8.44 26.67
N GLU A 256 -7.42 -8.33 27.98
CA GLU A 256 -8.02 -9.09 29.08
C GLU A 256 -9.54 -8.86 29.20
N ASP A 257 -10.03 -7.75 28.66
CA ASP A 257 -11.46 -7.48 28.44
C ASP A 257 -11.84 -7.91 27.02
N GLY A 258 -11.96 -9.21 26.76
CA GLY A 258 -12.29 -9.85 25.47
C GLY A 258 -13.57 -9.36 24.77
N GLY A 259 -13.80 -8.08 24.76
CA GLY A 259 -14.93 -7.41 24.15
C GLY A 259 -14.59 -5.96 23.85
N ILE A 260 -14.51 -5.61 22.60
CA ILE A 260 -14.84 -4.27 22.15
C ILE A 260 -16.24 -4.01 22.73
N ALA A 261 -16.33 -3.13 23.75
CA ALA A 261 -17.62 -2.70 24.29
C ALA A 261 -18.33 -1.82 23.23
N GLY A 262 -18.95 -2.47 22.26
CA GLY A 262 -19.62 -1.84 21.12
C GLY A 262 -19.97 -2.90 20.07
N PRO A 263 -20.84 -2.61 19.10
CA PRO A 263 -21.05 -3.50 17.97
C PRO A 263 -19.70 -3.75 17.29
N ALA A 264 -19.36 -5.03 17.06
CA ALA A 264 -18.14 -5.42 16.37
C ALA A 264 -18.01 -4.59 15.08
N PRO A 265 -16.83 -3.99 14.78
CA PRO A 265 -16.66 -3.25 13.55
C PRO A 265 -17.00 -4.17 12.39
N VAL A 266 -17.78 -3.68 11.42
CA VAL A 266 -18.05 -4.42 10.20
C VAL A 266 -16.76 -4.48 9.41
N VAL A 267 -16.06 -5.61 9.46
CA VAL A 267 -14.85 -5.85 8.69
C VAL A 267 -15.22 -5.82 7.20
N ARG A 268 -14.79 -4.78 6.50
CA ARG A 268 -15.11 -4.54 5.08
C ARG A 268 -14.07 -5.12 4.14
N ARG A 269 -12.80 -5.15 4.59
CA ARG A 269 -11.66 -5.61 3.80
C ARG A 269 -11.15 -6.94 4.29
N PRO A 270 -10.82 -7.85 3.35
CA PRO A 270 -10.22 -9.12 3.72
C PRO A 270 -8.83 -8.91 4.30
N VAL A 271 -8.42 -9.79 5.19
CA VAL A 271 -7.01 -10.02 5.48
C VAL A 271 -6.33 -10.51 4.21
N GLN A 272 -5.09 -10.11 3.99
CA GLN A 272 -4.37 -10.51 2.79
C GLN A 272 -3.14 -11.32 3.16
N SER A 273 -2.91 -12.43 2.47
CA SER A 273 -1.61 -13.09 2.45
C SER A 273 -0.87 -12.80 1.16
N CYS A 274 0.44 -12.68 1.24
CA CYS A 274 1.31 -12.52 0.09
C CYS A 274 2.38 -13.59 0.10
N HIS A 275 2.49 -14.33 -1.00
CA HIS A 275 3.47 -15.38 -1.22
C HIS A 275 4.47 -14.90 -2.26
N ALA A 276 5.76 -14.80 -1.87
CA ALA A 276 6.83 -14.33 -2.72
C ALA A 276 7.63 -15.52 -3.26
N PHE A 277 7.90 -15.54 -4.56
CA PHE A 277 8.70 -16.55 -5.23
C PHE A 277 9.92 -15.86 -5.87
N THR A 278 11.12 -16.37 -5.57
CA THR A 278 12.39 -15.85 -6.08
C THR A 278 13.19 -16.90 -6.83
N GLU A 279 12.84 -18.17 -6.62
CA GLU A 279 13.51 -19.31 -7.27
C GLU A 279 12.49 -20.07 -8.12
N THR A 280 12.83 -20.31 -9.38
CA THR A 280 11.95 -21.00 -10.31
C THR A 280 12.00 -22.53 -10.13
N ALA A 281 13.10 -23.04 -9.56
CA ALA A 281 13.37 -24.48 -9.45
C ALA A 281 12.57 -25.20 -8.36
N THR A 282 12.21 -24.50 -7.26
CA THR A 282 11.60 -25.14 -6.08
C THR A 282 10.08 -25.14 -6.08
N GLY A 283 9.46 -24.16 -6.78
CA GLY A 283 8.01 -23.93 -6.71
C GLY A 283 7.50 -23.50 -5.32
N LEU A 284 8.38 -23.40 -4.31
CA LEU A 284 8.02 -23.01 -2.96
C LEU A 284 8.18 -21.49 -2.77
N PRO A 285 7.33 -20.84 -1.96
CA PRO A 285 7.52 -19.44 -1.66
C PRO A 285 8.76 -19.22 -0.78
N SER A 286 9.63 -18.29 -1.17
CA SER A 286 10.78 -17.83 -0.40
C SER A 286 10.41 -16.79 0.66
N GLY A 287 9.18 -16.29 0.66
CA GLY A 287 8.68 -15.30 1.61
C GLY A 287 7.17 -15.33 1.74
N PHE A 288 6.73 -14.93 2.94
CA PHE A 288 5.34 -14.79 3.32
C PHE A 288 5.12 -13.42 3.95
N THR A 289 3.97 -12.81 3.71
CA THR A 289 3.55 -11.59 4.42
C THR A 289 2.07 -11.66 4.70
N LEU A 290 1.69 -11.43 5.96
CA LEU A 290 0.30 -11.21 6.37
C LEU A 290 0.03 -9.72 6.45
N TYR A 291 -1.10 -9.26 5.86
CA TYR A 291 -1.59 -7.88 5.92
C TYR A 291 -2.93 -7.86 6.64
N VAL A 292 -3.00 -7.14 7.75
CA VAL A 292 -4.22 -6.94 8.51
C VAL A 292 -4.74 -5.52 8.25
N PRO A 293 -5.98 -5.34 7.74
CA PRO A 293 -6.56 -4.02 7.51
C PRO A 293 -6.97 -3.39 8.85
N VAL A 294 -5.99 -2.93 9.63
CA VAL A 294 -6.19 -2.47 11.02
C VAL A 294 -7.27 -1.40 11.14
N ARG A 295 -7.46 -0.58 10.10
CA ARG A 295 -8.52 0.44 9.99
C ARG A 295 -9.94 -0.12 10.06
N ASP A 296 -10.15 -1.40 9.78
CA ASP A 296 -11.45 -2.07 9.87
C ASP A 296 -11.65 -2.78 11.22
N TYR A 297 -10.58 -2.90 12.01
CA TYR A 297 -10.58 -3.46 13.37
C TYR A 297 -10.45 -2.39 14.47
N ALA A 298 -10.12 -1.14 14.11
CA ALA A 298 -9.93 -0.04 15.03
C ALA A 298 -11.16 0.88 15.06
N ARG A 299 -11.44 1.51 16.20
CA ARG A 299 -12.50 2.53 16.32
C ARG A 299 -12.06 3.86 15.71
N HIS A 300 -10.79 4.19 15.86
CA HIS A 300 -10.13 5.39 15.35
C HIS A 300 -8.63 5.13 15.18
N ASP A 301 -7.92 6.03 14.51
CA ASP A 301 -6.49 5.83 14.23
C ASP A 301 -5.61 5.80 15.47
N GLY A 302 -6.07 6.35 16.61
CA GLY A 302 -5.39 6.21 17.89
C GLY A 302 -5.30 4.75 18.35
N ASP A 303 -6.36 3.94 18.16
CA ASP A 303 -6.32 2.51 18.45
C ASP A 303 -5.36 1.79 17.49
N ALA A 304 -5.44 2.10 16.18
CA ALA A 304 -4.57 1.50 15.18
C ALA A 304 -3.08 1.82 15.44
N LEU A 305 -2.78 3.05 15.84
CA LEU A 305 -1.43 3.50 16.17
C LEU A 305 -0.90 2.84 17.45
N ALA A 306 -1.75 2.66 18.47
CA ALA A 306 -1.38 1.94 19.69
C ALA A 306 -1.00 0.48 19.37
N ARG A 307 -1.77 -0.21 18.53
CA ARG A 307 -1.46 -1.57 18.08
C ARG A 307 -0.17 -1.63 17.25
N ALA A 308 0.03 -0.67 16.35
CA ALA A 308 1.27 -0.57 15.58
C ALA A 308 2.49 -0.37 16.49
N THR A 309 2.37 0.50 17.50
CA THR A 309 3.42 0.75 18.50
C THR A 309 3.70 -0.50 19.35
N ALA A 310 2.67 -1.22 19.78
CA ALA A 310 2.82 -2.48 20.51
C ALA A 310 3.56 -3.54 19.69
N LEU A 311 3.20 -3.69 18.41
CA LEU A 311 3.90 -4.59 17.49
C LEU A 311 5.36 -4.19 17.29
N LEU A 312 5.66 -2.91 17.06
CA LEU A 312 7.04 -2.44 16.93
C LEU A 312 7.84 -2.74 18.20
N GLY A 313 7.27 -2.47 19.40
CA GLY A 313 7.90 -2.82 20.67
C GLY A 313 8.14 -4.33 20.82
N ARG A 314 7.20 -5.17 20.42
CA ARG A 314 7.33 -6.65 20.41
C ARG A 314 8.53 -7.13 19.59
N TYR A 315 8.80 -6.45 18.46
CA TYR A 315 9.94 -6.74 17.59
C TYR A 315 11.19 -5.92 17.92
N GLY A 316 11.23 -5.26 19.08
CA GLY A 316 12.39 -4.46 19.50
C GLY A 316 12.68 -3.24 18.63
N GLN A 317 11.64 -2.72 17.94
CA GLN A 317 11.74 -1.57 17.07
C GLN A 317 11.36 -0.27 17.78
N ASP A 318 12.03 0.83 17.43
CA ASP A 318 11.67 2.17 17.90
C ASP A 318 10.41 2.66 17.18
N PRO A 319 9.31 3.01 17.89
CA PRO A 319 8.11 3.54 17.28
C PRO A 319 8.23 5.03 16.90
N ALA A 320 9.25 5.76 17.34
CA ALA A 320 9.39 7.19 17.11
C ALA A 320 9.29 7.60 15.62
N PRO A 321 9.90 6.87 14.65
CA PRO A 321 9.73 7.18 13.23
C PRO A 321 8.28 7.04 12.75
N LEU A 322 7.51 6.06 13.26
CA LEU A 322 6.09 5.92 12.92
C LEU A 322 5.27 7.08 13.47
N LEU A 323 5.51 7.47 14.72
CA LEU A 323 4.83 8.62 15.35
C LEU A 323 5.12 9.92 14.59
N GLY A 324 6.41 10.12 14.21
CA GLY A 324 6.81 11.24 13.36
C GLY A 324 6.11 11.21 12.00
N ALA A 325 6.02 10.04 11.37
CA ALA A 325 5.36 9.87 10.08
C ALA A 325 3.87 10.19 10.13
N VAL A 326 3.17 9.80 11.18
CA VAL A 326 1.76 10.19 11.40
C VAL A 326 1.63 11.71 11.46
N SER A 327 2.49 12.39 12.22
CA SER A 327 2.48 13.85 12.33
C SER A 327 2.88 14.57 11.02
N ALA A 328 3.68 13.93 10.16
CA ALA A 328 4.05 14.46 8.85
C ALA A 328 2.92 14.34 7.80
N VAL A 329 2.07 13.31 7.95
CA VAL A 329 0.98 13.05 7.01
C VAL A 329 -0.27 13.86 7.35
N THR A 330 -0.57 14.08 8.64
CA THR A 330 -1.80 14.77 9.05
C THR A 330 -1.60 15.64 10.29
N ASP A 331 -2.32 16.77 10.34
CA ASP A 331 -2.39 17.67 11.50
C ASP A 331 -3.55 17.31 12.44
N ARG A 332 -4.47 16.42 12.03
CA ARG A 332 -5.60 16.01 12.86
C ARG A 332 -5.20 15.08 13.99
N SER A 333 -5.95 15.10 15.09
CA SER A 333 -5.80 14.09 16.13
C SER A 333 -6.14 12.70 15.61
N PRO A 334 -5.36 11.64 15.92
CA PRO A 334 -5.68 10.27 15.53
C PRO A 334 -7.04 9.76 16.05
N GLN A 335 -7.62 10.40 17.09
CA GLN A 335 -8.94 10.07 17.62
C GLN A 335 -10.09 10.61 16.76
N ASP A 336 -9.83 11.58 15.88
CA ASP A 336 -10.84 12.29 15.10
C ASP A 336 -11.19 11.60 13.77
N GLY A 337 -10.52 10.47 13.45
CA GLY A 337 -10.77 9.74 12.22
C GLY A 337 -10.27 8.30 12.28
N VAL A 338 -10.58 7.53 11.23
CA VAL A 338 -10.10 6.16 11.03
C VAL A 338 -9.71 5.93 9.58
N GLY A 339 -8.56 5.31 9.35
CA GLY A 339 -8.07 4.97 8.01
C GLY A 339 -6.70 5.55 7.67
N LEU A 340 -6.17 6.48 8.50
CA LEU A 340 -4.80 6.97 8.37
C LEU A 340 -3.80 5.82 8.47
N VAL A 341 -3.90 4.98 9.52
CA VAL A 341 -3.15 3.72 9.59
C VAL A 341 -3.99 2.64 8.92
N ALA A 342 -3.74 2.41 7.64
CA ALA A 342 -4.57 1.58 6.80
C ALA A 342 -4.38 0.08 7.06
N TYR A 343 -3.13 -0.38 7.02
CA TYR A 343 -2.74 -1.77 7.21
C TYR A 343 -1.53 -1.88 8.14
N LEU A 344 -1.47 -3.00 8.87
CA LEU A 344 -0.24 -3.50 9.49
C LEU A 344 0.14 -4.80 8.80
N ALA A 345 1.43 -5.01 8.55
CA ALA A 345 1.90 -6.23 7.92
C ALA A 345 3.13 -6.80 8.62
N LEU A 346 3.15 -8.14 8.72
CA LEU A 346 4.30 -8.91 9.16
C LEU A 346 4.83 -9.71 7.98
N ALA A 347 6.10 -9.50 7.64
CA ALA A 347 6.75 -10.19 6.54
C ALA A 347 7.90 -11.06 7.05
N HIS A 348 7.90 -12.31 6.59
CA HIS A 348 8.99 -13.27 6.72
C HIS A 348 9.59 -13.52 5.35
N GLN A 349 10.90 -13.48 5.27
CA GLN A 349 11.65 -13.85 4.08
C GLN A 349 12.80 -14.75 4.52
N GLN A 350 13.01 -15.82 3.81
CA GLN A 350 14.07 -16.79 4.10
C GLN A 350 15.43 -16.10 4.30
N GLY A 351 16.10 -16.39 5.41
CA GLY A 351 17.40 -15.81 5.76
C GLY A 351 17.39 -14.34 6.19
N GLN A 352 16.20 -13.73 6.43
CA GLN A 352 16.05 -12.37 6.88
C GLN A 352 15.27 -12.31 8.20
N PRO A 353 15.53 -11.33 9.08
CA PRO A 353 14.69 -11.13 10.25
C PRO A 353 13.28 -10.70 9.85
N PRO A 354 12.27 -10.94 10.73
CA PRO A 354 10.92 -10.50 10.50
C PRO A 354 10.85 -8.98 10.34
N ARG A 355 9.92 -8.53 9.48
CA ARG A 355 9.74 -7.11 9.16
C ARG A 355 8.30 -6.70 9.40
N VAL A 356 8.12 -5.70 10.25
CA VAL A 356 6.82 -5.04 10.46
C VAL A 356 6.69 -3.84 9.52
N THR A 357 5.53 -3.66 8.92
CA THR A 357 5.25 -2.53 8.03
C THR A 357 3.93 -1.89 8.43
N ALA A 358 3.93 -0.56 8.59
CA ALA A 358 2.73 0.25 8.74
C ALA A 358 2.44 1.00 7.43
N TYR A 359 1.18 0.96 6.99
CA TYR A 359 0.70 1.65 5.79
C TYR A 359 -0.10 2.88 6.19
N LEU A 360 0.22 4.02 5.60
CA LEU A 360 -0.36 5.33 5.93
C LEU A 360 -1.05 5.92 4.70
N SER A 361 -2.36 6.15 4.82
CA SER A 361 -3.12 6.91 3.81
C SER A 361 -2.69 8.37 3.78
N SER A 362 -2.62 8.96 2.61
CA SER A 362 -2.29 10.39 2.44
C SER A 362 -3.42 11.32 2.88
N GLU A 363 -4.68 10.85 2.89
CA GLU A 363 -5.88 11.61 3.29
C GLU A 363 -6.01 12.96 2.56
N ALA A 364 -5.82 12.97 1.23
CA ALA A 364 -5.86 14.20 0.44
C ALA A 364 -7.29 14.77 0.27
N TYR A 365 -8.32 13.94 0.34
CA TYR A 365 -9.70 14.33 0.01
C TYR A 365 -10.68 14.23 1.17
N GLU A 366 -10.63 13.14 1.96
CA GLU A 366 -11.61 12.89 3.01
C GLU A 366 -11.00 12.11 4.18
N VAL A 367 -11.50 12.39 5.38
CA VAL A 367 -11.22 11.62 6.59
C VAL A 367 -12.48 10.88 7.00
N ARG A 368 -12.42 9.55 7.06
CA ARG A 368 -13.53 8.73 7.54
C ARG A 368 -13.73 8.97 9.05
N PRO A 369 -14.97 9.23 9.52
CA PRO A 369 -15.22 9.45 10.94
C PRO A 369 -14.92 8.18 11.77
N PRO A 370 -14.63 8.31 13.07
CA PRO A 370 -14.46 7.19 13.98
C PRO A 370 -15.66 6.25 13.99
N ALA A 371 -15.41 4.94 14.18
CA ALA A 371 -16.47 3.94 14.25
C ALA A 371 -17.39 4.18 15.45
N GLY A 372 -18.70 4.09 15.24
CA GLY A 372 -19.72 4.27 16.28
C GLY A 372 -20.23 5.71 16.45
N LEU A 373 -19.70 6.69 15.74
CA LEU A 373 -20.37 7.99 15.61
C LEU A 373 -21.41 7.92 14.49
N PRO A 374 -22.62 8.49 14.68
CA PRO A 374 -23.58 8.60 13.59
C PRO A 374 -22.93 9.42 12.47
N SER A 375 -23.00 8.93 11.24
CA SER A 375 -22.63 9.72 10.06
C SER A 375 -23.40 11.03 10.12
N ALA A 376 -22.72 12.17 10.02
CA ALA A 376 -23.38 13.45 9.84
C ALA A 376 -24.19 13.32 8.54
N GLU A 377 -25.52 13.30 8.63
CA GLU A 377 -26.36 13.39 7.43
C GLU A 377 -25.95 14.67 6.69
N PRO A 378 -25.77 14.62 5.36
CA PRO A 378 -25.55 15.83 4.59
C PRO A 378 -26.72 16.76 4.87
N ALA A 379 -26.44 17.97 5.36
CA ALA A 379 -27.44 18.98 5.63
C ALA A 379 -28.28 19.17 4.36
N THR A 380 -29.52 18.72 4.38
CA THR A 380 -30.50 19.08 3.36
C THR A 380 -30.69 20.58 3.43
N VAL A 381 -30.06 21.29 2.48
CA VAL A 381 -30.31 22.71 2.27
C VAL A 381 -31.75 22.84 1.78
N PRO A 382 -32.59 23.67 2.44
CA PRO A 382 -33.98 23.87 2.06
C PRO A 382 -34.16 24.55 0.70
#